data_e124f81fd36a374394b6dba9578e53f8
#
_entry.id   e124f81fd36a374394b6dba9578e53f8
#
_cell.length_a   1.000
_cell.length_b   1.000
_cell.length_c   1.000
_cell.angle_alpha   90.00
_cell.angle_beta   90.00
_cell.angle_gamma   90.00
#
_symmetry.space_group_name_H-M   'P 1'
#
loop_
_entity.id
_entity.type
_entity.pdbx_description
1 polymer ?
#
loop_
_entity_poly.entity_id
_entity_poly.type
_entity_poly.pdbx_seq_one_letter_code
_entity_poly.pdbx_strand_id
1 'polypeptide(L)'
;MLDLSNPRAFAWMEGELDHLVEEYGVDGFKFDAGDAKFYESGIISFEGDSIPNKHTEYFAKLGLKYPLNEYRASWKMAGLPLAQRLRDKTPDWGDLKQLIPGMIAQGLMGYAYTCPDMIGGGEYQSFLKLDNIDQELVVRSAQVHALMPMMQFSVAPWRVLSPANNEICKKMALLHEKFGDEILALAHRSSKNGEPIVKPMAWFWPDAGYEVIQDQFILGDNLLVAPVLEKDARSRKVVFPEGTWIGDDGSEVVGPATVEIAAPLERLPYFRLQVSR
;
A
#
# COMPACT_ATOMS: atom_id res chain seq x y z
N MET A 1 20.32 3.57 20.36
CA MET A 1 19.12 2.76 20.06
C MET A 1 18.54 2.26 21.38
N LEU A 2 17.21 2.31 21.54
CA LEU A 2 16.55 1.74 22.73
C LEU A 2 16.49 0.21 22.57
N ASP A 3 16.93 -0.52 23.60
CA ASP A 3 16.88 -1.98 23.59
C ASP A 3 15.50 -2.48 24.06
N LEU A 4 14.61 -2.74 23.11
CA LEU A 4 13.24 -3.21 23.37
C LEU A 4 13.17 -4.69 23.79
N SER A 5 14.27 -5.44 23.77
CA SER A 5 14.34 -6.76 24.40
C SER A 5 14.41 -6.66 25.94
N ASN A 6 14.79 -5.49 26.47
CA ASN A 6 14.75 -5.20 27.90
C ASN A 6 13.31 -4.84 28.33
N PRO A 7 12.66 -5.63 29.20
CA PRO A 7 11.28 -5.37 29.61
C PRO A 7 11.05 -3.98 30.23
N ARG A 8 12.07 -3.42 30.89
CA ARG A 8 11.96 -2.07 31.49
C ARG A 8 11.97 -1.00 30.41
N ALA A 9 12.80 -1.16 29.35
CA ALA A 9 12.85 -0.23 28.24
C ALA A 9 11.58 -0.33 27.40
N PHE A 10 11.05 -1.52 27.19
CA PHE A 10 9.77 -1.75 26.52
C PHE A 10 8.63 -1.07 27.28
N ALA A 11 8.48 -1.34 28.58
CA ALA A 11 7.44 -0.73 29.41
C ALA A 11 7.57 0.79 29.52
N TRP A 12 8.78 1.33 29.53
CA TRP A 12 9.01 2.77 29.50
C TRP A 12 8.48 3.36 28.18
N MET A 13 8.82 2.77 27.04
CA MET A 13 8.34 3.25 25.72
C MET A 13 6.82 3.15 25.59
N GLU A 14 6.23 2.05 26.08
CA GLU A 14 4.75 1.95 26.14
C GLU A 14 4.14 3.08 26.99
N GLY A 15 4.74 3.38 28.16
CA GLY A 15 4.29 4.47 29.02
C GLY A 15 4.34 5.84 28.34
N GLU A 16 5.38 6.12 27.53
CA GLU A 16 5.46 7.36 26.73
C GLU A 16 4.35 7.43 25.67
N LEU A 17 4.05 6.31 25.01
CA LEU A 17 2.96 6.24 24.03
C LEU A 17 1.59 6.35 24.70
N ASP A 18 1.38 5.67 25.84
CA ASP A 18 0.14 5.77 26.63
C ASP A 18 -0.10 7.21 27.08
N HIS A 19 0.95 7.90 27.53
CA HIS A 19 0.84 9.32 27.91
C HIS A 19 0.33 10.19 26.74
N LEU A 20 0.79 9.96 25.52
CA LEU A 20 0.29 10.66 24.34
C LEU A 20 -1.19 10.38 24.07
N VAL A 21 -1.62 9.13 24.26
CA VAL A 21 -3.04 8.76 24.13
C VAL A 21 -3.89 9.44 25.23
N GLU A 22 -3.45 9.38 26.48
CA GLU A 22 -4.18 9.89 27.63
C GLU A 22 -4.24 11.42 27.68
N GLU A 23 -3.11 12.08 27.44
CA GLU A 23 -2.97 13.54 27.55
C GLU A 23 -3.51 14.29 26.32
N TYR A 24 -3.27 13.73 25.11
CA TYR A 24 -3.58 14.42 23.85
C TYR A 24 -4.69 13.77 23.03
N GLY A 25 -5.25 12.65 23.46
CA GLY A 25 -6.33 11.95 22.76
C GLY A 25 -5.88 11.38 21.40
N VAL A 26 -4.63 10.92 21.28
CA VAL A 26 -4.11 10.32 20.06
C VAL A 26 -4.76 8.95 19.84
N ASP A 27 -5.27 8.71 18.63
CA ASP A 27 -5.98 7.45 18.29
C ASP A 27 -5.02 6.30 17.97
N GLY A 28 -3.76 6.59 17.64
CA GLY A 28 -2.77 5.58 17.29
C GLY A 28 -1.51 6.19 16.70
N PHE A 29 -0.65 5.36 16.12
CA PHE A 29 0.72 5.75 15.78
C PHE A 29 1.16 5.22 14.41
N LYS A 30 1.91 6.06 13.70
CA LYS A 30 2.75 5.64 12.59
C LYS A 30 4.15 5.37 13.14
N PHE A 31 4.48 4.08 13.31
CA PHE A 31 5.77 3.62 13.81
C PHE A 31 6.79 3.60 12.67
N ASP A 32 7.58 4.64 12.60
CA ASP A 32 8.66 4.76 11.62
C ASP A 32 9.99 4.29 12.18
N ALA A 33 10.97 4.00 11.32
CA ALA A 33 12.21 3.30 11.66
C ALA A 33 11.95 1.86 12.14
N GLY A 34 12.74 1.33 13.09
CA GLY A 34 12.62 -0.07 13.51
C GLY A 34 13.20 -1.09 12.52
N ASP A 35 13.78 -0.63 11.42
CA ASP A 35 14.43 -1.49 10.42
C ASP A 35 15.65 -2.19 11.01
N ALA A 36 15.82 -3.45 10.66
CA ALA A 36 16.97 -4.26 11.03
C ALA A 36 18.33 -3.62 10.67
N LYS A 37 18.37 -2.79 9.62
CA LYS A 37 19.59 -2.08 9.18
C LYS A 37 20.14 -1.07 10.20
N PHE A 38 19.33 -0.63 11.17
CA PHE A 38 19.77 0.28 12.24
C PHE A 38 20.39 -0.47 13.42
N TYR A 39 20.30 -1.80 13.41
CA TYR A 39 20.92 -2.64 14.42
C TYR A 39 22.34 -3.01 13.97
N GLU A 40 23.32 -2.31 14.49
CA GLU A 40 24.73 -2.48 14.11
C GLU A 40 25.31 -3.81 14.65
N SER A 41 26.35 -4.31 14.00
CA SER A 41 27.07 -5.48 14.45
C SER A 41 27.78 -5.22 15.80
N GLY A 42 27.78 -6.22 16.68
CA GLY A 42 28.41 -6.11 17.99
C GLY A 42 27.57 -5.46 19.09
N ILE A 43 26.31 -5.10 18.77
CA ILE A 43 25.34 -4.70 19.80
C ILE A 43 24.98 -5.93 20.65
N ILE A 44 25.11 -5.80 21.95
CA ILE A 44 24.66 -6.79 22.95
C ILE A 44 23.33 -6.29 23.52
N SER A 45 22.27 -7.06 23.32
CA SER A 45 20.94 -6.76 23.87
C SER A 45 20.76 -7.38 25.25
N PHE A 46 19.68 -7.03 25.94
CA PHE A 46 19.31 -7.64 27.23
C PHE A 46 19.15 -9.16 27.12
N GLU A 47 18.69 -9.66 25.96
CA GLU A 47 18.59 -11.10 25.68
C GLU A 47 19.96 -11.75 25.29
N GLY A 48 21.03 -11.01 25.29
CA GLY A 48 22.35 -11.46 24.84
C GLY A 48 22.57 -11.21 23.35
N ASP A 49 23.28 -12.10 22.64
CA ASP A 49 23.49 -12.01 21.23
C ASP A 49 22.14 -12.11 20.47
N SER A 50 21.77 -11.05 19.80
CA SER A 50 20.51 -10.95 19.08
C SER A 50 20.76 -10.66 17.61
N ILE A 51 19.88 -11.18 16.76
CA ILE A 51 19.87 -10.85 15.33
C ILE A 51 19.12 -9.53 15.10
N PRO A 52 19.50 -8.73 14.07
CA PRO A 52 18.85 -7.45 13.79
C PRO A 52 17.32 -7.53 13.65
N ASN A 53 16.81 -8.61 13.06
CA ASN A 53 15.36 -8.80 12.89
C ASN A 53 14.60 -8.95 14.23
N LYS A 54 15.27 -9.37 15.31
CA LYS A 54 14.66 -9.43 16.65
C LYS A 54 14.30 -8.03 17.17
N HIS A 55 15.17 -7.04 16.90
CA HIS A 55 14.86 -5.65 17.22
C HIS A 55 13.58 -5.18 16.48
N THR A 56 13.47 -5.50 15.18
CA THR A 56 12.28 -5.20 14.36
C THR A 56 11.02 -5.89 14.92
N GLU A 57 11.14 -7.14 15.40
CA GLU A 57 10.02 -7.85 16.04
C GLU A 57 9.53 -7.14 17.30
N TYR A 58 10.45 -6.76 18.21
CA TYR A 58 10.10 -6.02 19.43
C TYR A 58 9.52 -4.65 19.13
N PHE A 59 10.08 -3.94 18.16
CA PHE A 59 9.54 -2.65 17.71
C PHE A 59 8.10 -2.77 17.20
N ALA A 60 7.81 -3.78 16.41
CA ALA A 60 6.46 -4.00 15.89
C ALA A 60 5.45 -4.40 16.98
N LYS A 61 5.90 -5.09 18.05
CA LYS A 61 5.04 -5.44 19.18
C LYS A 61 4.50 -4.25 19.95
N LEU A 62 5.22 -3.11 19.97
CA LEU A 62 4.77 -1.90 20.66
C LEU A 62 3.38 -1.44 20.19
N GLY A 63 3.13 -1.47 18.90
CA GLY A 63 1.89 -0.92 18.36
C GLY A 63 0.69 -1.88 18.40
N LEU A 64 0.88 -3.16 18.71
CA LEU A 64 -0.23 -4.11 18.83
C LEU A 64 -1.25 -3.73 19.91
N LYS A 65 -0.83 -2.91 20.87
CA LYS A 65 -1.68 -2.36 21.91
C LYS A 65 -2.66 -1.29 21.39
N TYR A 66 -2.31 -0.62 20.29
CA TYR A 66 -3.05 0.52 19.78
C TYR A 66 -3.88 0.13 18.55
N PRO A 67 -5.17 0.53 18.48
CA PRO A 67 -6.07 0.12 17.40
C PRO A 67 -5.65 0.67 16.02
N LEU A 68 -5.05 1.87 15.98
CA LEU A 68 -4.44 2.44 14.78
C LEU A 68 -2.93 2.34 14.89
N ASN A 69 -2.33 1.54 14.03
CA ASN A 69 -0.89 1.38 13.98
C ASN A 69 -0.43 1.15 12.54
N GLU A 70 0.70 1.71 12.17
CA GLU A 70 1.32 1.53 10.85
C GLU A 70 2.82 1.38 11.01
N TYR A 71 3.41 0.42 10.29
CA TYR A 71 4.83 0.12 10.32
C TYR A 71 5.45 0.10 8.94
N ARG A 72 6.70 0.57 8.85
CA ARG A 72 7.56 0.34 7.69
C ARG A 72 8.30 -0.99 7.76
N ALA A 73 8.64 -1.41 8.95
CA ALA A 73 9.39 -2.63 9.19
C ALA A 73 8.71 -3.49 10.26
N SER A 74 8.54 -4.77 9.97
CA SER A 74 8.08 -5.77 10.92
C SER A 74 8.72 -7.13 10.63
N TRP A 75 8.78 -7.99 11.62
CA TRP A 75 9.34 -9.33 11.51
C TRP A 75 8.50 -10.32 12.30
N LYS A 76 8.06 -11.40 11.66
CA LYS A 76 7.18 -12.43 12.24
C LYS A 76 5.83 -11.86 12.77
N MET A 77 5.32 -10.82 12.13
CA MET A 77 4.06 -10.17 12.51
C MET A 77 2.92 -10.44 11.51
N ALA A 78 3.13 -11.33 10.56
CA ALA A 78 2.09 -11.73 9.60
C ALA A 78 0.84 -12.25 10.33
N GLY A 79 -0.34 -11.87 9.86
CA GLY A 79 -1.62 -12.22 10.47
C GLY A 79 -1.98 -11.45 11.75
N LEU A 80 -1.12 -10.58 12.25
CA LEU A 80 -1.44 -9.71 13.39
C LEU A 80 -2.12 -8.41 12.94
N PRO A 81 -2.86 -7.73 13.85
CA PRO A 81 -3.62 -6.52 13.53
C PRO A 81 -2.73 -5.28 13.44
N LEU A 82 -1.86 -5.24 12.44
CA LEU A 82 -1.00 -4.11 12.14
C LEU A 82 -1.06 -3.76 10.64
N ALA A 83 -0.97 -2.47 10.34
CA ALA A 83 -0.81 -1.99 8.97
C ALA A 83 0.67 -1.99 8.59
N GLN A 84 1.00 -2.68 7.51
CA GLN A 84 2.37 -2.77 6.98
C GLN A 84 2.47 -1.94 5.71
N ARG A 85 3.22 -0.84 5.76
CA ARG A 85 3.55 -0.09 4.55
C ARG A 85 4.81 -0.61 3.87
N LEU A 86 4.93 -0.33 2.59
CA LEU A 86 6.20 -0.51 1.89
C LEU A 86 7.27 0.47 2.41
N ARG A 87 8.53 0.26 2.03
CA ARG A 87 9.61 1.21 2.30
C ARG A 87 9.32 2.58 1.68
N ASP A 88 9.98 3.61 2.18
CA ASP A 88 9.95 4.94 1.57
C ASP A 88 10.28 4.84 0.08
N LYS A 89 9.42 5.43 -0.74
CA LYS A 89 9.55 5.43 -2.19
C LYS A 89 10.30 6.68 -2.66
N THR A 90 11.18 6.48 -3.62
CA THR A 90 11.73 7.58 -4.41
C THR A 90 10.63 8.11 -5.34
N PRO A 91 10.50 9.44 -5.54
CA PRO A 91 9.50 9.99 -6.45
C PRO A 91 9.96 9.84 -7.91
N ASP A 92 10.01 8.59 -8.38
CA ASP A 92 10.35 8.25 -9.76
C ASP A 92 9.47 7.13 -10.31
N TRP A 93 9.45 6.98 -11.63
CA TRP A 93 8.65 5.99 -12.34
C TRP A 93 9.10 4.55 -12.10
N GLY A 94 10.36 4.33 -11.75
CA GLY A 94 10.89 3.01 -11.41
C GLY A 94 10.29 2.51 -10.09
N ASP A 95 10.27 3.35 -9.07
CA ASP A 95 9.65 3.03 -7.78
C ASP A 95 8.12 2.90 -7.88
N LEU A 96 7.46 3.72 -8.73
CA LEU A 96 6.02 3.56 -9.00
C LEU A 96 5.67 2.16 -9.53
N LYS A 97 6.48 1.64 -10.45
CA LYS A 97 6.30 0.28 -11.01
C LYS A 97 6.44 -0.83 -9.97
N GLN A 98 7.18 -0.59 -8.88
CA GLN A 98 7.39 -1.58 -7.82
C GLN A 98 6.25 -1.63 -6.78
N LEU A 99 5.28 -0.70 -6.82
CA LEU A 99 4.20 -0.66 -5.83
C LEU A 99 3.33 -1.92 -5.91
N ILE A 100 2.82 -2.27 -7.09
CA ILE A 100 1.93 -3.42 -7.26
C ILE A 100 2.62 -4.74 -6.88
N PRO A 101 3.82 -5.08 -7.43
CA PRO A 101 4.55 -6.28 -7.01
C PRO A 101 4.83 -6.31 -5.50
N GLY A 102 5.23 -5.17 -4.91
CA GLY A 102 5.50 -5.06 -3.49
C GLY A 102 4.27 -5.33 -2.62
N MET A 103 3.12 -4.76 -2.99
CA MET A 103 1.85 -4.96 -2.29
C MET A 103 1.37 -6.41 -2.37
N ILE A 104 1.47 -7.02 -3.55
CA ILE A 104 1.16 -8.44 -3.75
C ILE A 104 2.07 -9.32 -2.88
N ALA A 105 3.38 -9.05 -2.88
CA ALA A 105 4.34 -9.81 -2.08
C ALA A 105 4.03 -9.72 -0.58
N GLN A 106 3.72 -8.53 -0.05
CA GLN A 106 3.32 -8.36 1.36
C GLN A 106 2.05 -9.16 1.67
N GLY A 107 1.03 -9.08 0.82
CA GLY A 107 -0.21 -9.82 0.98
C GLY A 107 0.01 -11.34 1.02
N LEU A 108 0.84 -11.88 0.11
CA LEU A 108 1.19 -13.30 0.06
C LEU A 108 2.02 -13.75 1.27
N MET A 109 2.78 -12.85 1.90
CA MET A 109 3.48 -13.11 3.16
C MET A 109 2.56 -13.05 4.39
N GLY A 110 1.26 -12.78 4.23
CA GLY A 110 0.28 -12.71 5.30
C GLY A 110 0.10 -11.34 5.96
N TYR A 111 0.62 -10.27 5.34
CA TYR A 111 0.33 -8.89 5.73
C TYR A 111 -0.84 -8.36 4.90
N ALA A 112 -2.04 -8.51 5.38
CA ALA A 112 -3.24 -8.15 4.63
C ALA A 112 -3.53 -6.65 4.62
N TYR A 113 -3.24 -5.96 5.73
CA TYR A 113 -3.48 -4.53 5.87
C TYR A 113 -2.27 -3.75 5.36
N THR A 114 -2.16 -3.69 4.05
CA THR A 114 -0.98 -3.17 3.38
C THR A 114 -1.18 -1.73 2.90
N CYS A 115 -0.10 -0.96 2.92
CA CYS A 115 -0.03 0.40 2.41
C CYS A 115 1.11 0.52 1.39
N PRO A 116 0.86 1.06 0.19
CA PRO A 116 1.92 1.21 -0.82
C PRO A 116 2.91 2.35 -0.52
N ASP A 117 2.97 2.85 0.73
CA ASP A 117 3.67 4.06 1.15
C ASP A 117 2.89 5.33 0.78
N MET A 118 3.54 6.46 0.63
CA MET A 118 2.90 7.75 0.41
C MET A 118 2.89 8.15 -1.07
N ILE A 119 1.78 8.75 -1.50
CA ILE A 119 1.60 9.26 -2.86
C ILE A 119 2.63 10.34 -3.16
N GLY A 120 3.35 10.18 -4.27
CA GLY A 120 4.42 11.07 -4.70
C GLY A 120 5.79 10.71 -4.13
N GLY A 121 5.88 9.69 -3.26
CA GLY A 121 7.09 9.22 -2.61
C GLY A 121 7.16 9.56 -1.12
N GLY A 122 7.84 8.72 -0.33
CA GLY A 122 7.99 8.88 1.12
C GLY A 122 9.11 9.84 1.52
N GLU A 123 10.02 10.17 0.62
CA GLU A 123 11.18 11.00 0.89
C GLU A 123 10.83 12.49 0.88
N TYR A 124 10.69 13.12 2.06
CA TYR A 124 10.29 14.51 2.20
C TYR A 124 11.22 15.51 1.47
N GLN A 125 12.51 15.18 1.33
CA GLN A 125 13.49 16.04 0.67
C GLN A 125 13.13 16.32 -0.80
N SER A 126 12.45 15.40 -1.44
CA SER A 126 11.98 15.52 -2.83
C SER A 126 10.95 16.64 -3.00
N PHE A 127 10.27 17.05 -1.92
CA PHE A 127 9.26 18.11 -1.93
C PHE A 127 9.80 19.48 -1.48
N LEU A 128 11.08 19.58 -1.10
CA LEU A 128 11.68 20.85 -0.72
C LEU A 128 11.93 21.78 -1.92
N LYS A 129 12.01 21.23 -3.14
CA LYS A 129 12.19 21.97 -4.39
C LYS A 129 10.95 21.79 -5.26
N LEU A 130 9.92 22.57 -5.00
CA LEU A 130 8.61 22.49 -5.64
C LEU A 130 8.64 22.64 -7.17
N ASP A 131 9.63 23.35 -7.71
CA ASP A 131 9.77 23.63 -9.16
C ASP A 131 10.10 22.38 -9.99
N ASN A 132 10.48 21.27 -9.37
CA ASN A 132 10.94 20.05 -10.05
C ASN A 132 10.03 18.84 -9.81
N ILE A 133 8.83 19.02 -9.28
CA ILE A 133 7.91 17.91 -9.04
C ILE A 133 7.32 17.43 -10.37
N ASP A 134 7.50 16.13 -10.66
CA ASP A 134 6.79 15.48 -11.76
C ASP A 134 5.31 15.28 -11.36
N GLN A 135 4.47 16.23 -11.77
CA GLN A 135 3.06 16.25 -11.41
C GLN A 135 2.29 15.05 -11.98
N GLU A 136 2.67 14.56 -13.16
CA GLU A 136 2.06 13.35 -13.71
C GLU A 136 2.36 12.12 -12.86
N LEU A 137 3.59 12.01 -12.36
CA LEU A 137 3.98 10.94 -11.43
C LEU A 137 3.11 10.95 -10.17
N VAL A 138 2.88 12.13 -9.57
CA VAL A 138 2.03 12.27 -8.38
C VAL A 138 0.59 11.83 -8.68
N VAL A 139 0.03 12.24 -9.81
CA VAL A 139 -1.31 11.85 -10.25
C VAL A 139 -1.40 10.34 -10.47
N ARG A 140 -0.43 9.75 -11.21
CA ARG A 140 -0.42 8.28 -11.45
C ARG A 140 -0.18 7.50 -10.17
N SER A 141 0.63 8.02 -9.25
CA SER A 141 0.78 7.45 -7.90
C SER A 141 -0.56 7.45 -7.15
N ALA A 142 -1.31 8.57 -7.17
CA ALA A 142 -2.64 8.63 -6.55
C ALA A 142 -3.62 7.61 -7.16
N GLN A 143 -3.53 7.35 -8.47
CA GLN A 143 -4.34 6.32 -9.13
C GLN A 143 -3.98 4.91 -8.66
N VAL A 144 -2.68 4.59 -8.51
CA VAL A 144 -2.27 3.28 -7.97
C VAL A 144 -2.81 3.08 -6.56
N HIS A 145 -2.77 4.12 -5.72
CA HIS A 145 -3.21 4.04 -4.33
C HIS A 145 -4.73 4.00 -4.17
N ALA A 146 -5.49 4.56 -5.11
CA ALA A 146 -6.94 4.74 -4.96
C ALA A 146 -7.73 3.45 -4.69
N LEU A 147 -7.28 2.32 -5.21
CA LEU A 147 -7.92 1.00 -5.03
C LEU A 147 -6.97 0.01 -4.33
N MET A 148 -6.15 0.53 -3.40
CA MET A 148 -5.35 -0.23 -2.45
C MET A 148 -6.01 -0.19 -1.06
N PRO A 149 -5.65 -1.07 -0.12
CA PRO A 149 -6.23 -1.09 1.22
C PRO A 149 -6.06 0.22 2.00
N MET A 150 -4.97 0.96 1.76
CA MET A 150 -4.68 2.24 2.38
C MET A 150 -4.20 3.25 1.35
N MET A 151 -4.54 4.52 1.56
CA MET A 151 -4.15 5.65 0.72
C MET A 151 -3.62 6.78 1.59
N GLN A 152 -2.39 7.23 1.33
CA GLN A 152 -1.73 8.31 2.08
C GLN A 152 -1.07 9.29 1.11
N PHE A 153 -1.12 10.59 1.43
CA PHE A 153 -0.40 11.63 0.71
C PHE A 153 0.84 12.06 1.51
N SER A 154 1.99 12.17 0.84
CA SER A 154 3.23 12.69 1.43
C SER A 154 3.15 14.19 1.71
N VAL A 155 2.52 14.91 0.79
CA VAL A 155 2.33 16.35 0.86
C VAL A 155 0.91 16.69 0.39
N ALA A 156 0.35 17.76 0.92
CA ALA A 156 -0.95 18.24 0.49
C ALA A 156 -0.94 18.58 -1.02
N PRO A 157 -1.73 17.91 -1.87
CA PRO A 157 -1.66 18.06 -3.33
C PRO A 157 -1.84 19.51 -3.79
N TRP A 158 -2.72 20.27 -3.12
CA TRP A 158 -2.97 21.69 -3.45
C TRP A 158 -1.78 22.62 -3.22
N ARG A 159 -0.73 22.17 -2.52
CA ARG A 159 0.50 22.94 -2.29
C ARG A 159 1.54 22.76 -3.39
N VAL A 160 1.46 21.66 -4.14
CA VAL A 160 2.53 21.22 -5.05
C VAL A 160 2.07 20.97 -6.48
N LEU A 161 0.75 20.81 -6.70
CA LEU A 161 0.20 20.51 -8.00
C LEU A 161 -0.54 21.72 -8.60
N SER A 162 -0.67 21.72 -9.93
CA SER A 162 -1.60 22.62 -10.61
C SER A 162 -3.04 22.35 -10.16
N PRO A 163 -3.97 23.32 -10.27
CA PRO A 163 -5.37 23.10 -9.91
C PRO A 163 -6.00 21.90 -10.63
N ALA A 164 -5.68 21.67 -11.90
CA ALA A 164 -6.18 20.54 -12.66
C ALA A 164 -5.69 19.19 -12.11
N ASN A 165 -4.40 19.05 -11.83
CA ASN A 165 -3.82 17.83 -11.29
C ASN A 165 -4.26 17.58 -9.83
N ASN A 166 -4.41 18.64 -9.03
CA ASN A 166 -4.98 18.54 -7.69
C ASN A 166 -6.42 18.00 -7.73
N GLU A 167 -7.24 18.45 -8.67
CA GLU A 167 -8.61 17.93 -8.82
C GLU A 167 -8.64 16.45 -9.21
N ILE A 168 -7.67 15.97 -10.00
CA ILE A 168 -7.54 14.55 -10.30
C ILE A 168 -7.18 13.76 -9.03
N CYS A 169 -6.22 14.23 -8.24
CA CYS A 169 -5.87 13.59 -6.96
C CYS A 169 -7.08 13.54 -6.00
N LYS A 170 -7.86 14.62 -5.93
CA LYS A 170 -9.11 14.66 -5.15
C LYS A 170 -10.12 13.61 -5.64
N LYS A 171 -10.29 13.44 -6.96
CA LYS A 171 -11.15 12.38 -7.51
C LYS A 171 -10.67 10.99 -7.10
N MET A 172 -9.35 10.76 -7.02
CA MET A 172 -8.80 9.48 -6.59
C MET A 172 -9.04 9.23 -5.09
N ALA A 173 -8.95 10.27 -4.25
CA ALA A 173 -9.31 10.17 -2.84
C ALA A 173 -10.80 9.84 -2.66
N LEU A 174 -11.69 10.51 -3.40
CA LEU A 174 -13.13 10.23 -3.40
C LEU A 174 -13.45 8.82 -3.96
N LEU A 175 -12.65 8.33 -4.91
CA LEU A 175 -12.77 6.96 -5.38
C LEU A 175 -12.40 5.96 -4.28
N HIS A 176 -11.32 6.21 -3.54
CA HIS A 176 -10.94 5.39 -2.38
C HIS A 176 -12.06 5.36 -1.33
N GLU A 177 -12.60 6.52 -0.97
CA GLU A 177 -13.74 6.64 -0.05
C GLU A 177 -14.96 5.84 -0.54
N LYS A 178 -15.31 5.95 -1.84
CA LYS A 178 -16.41 5.20 -2.45
C LYS A 178 -16.25 3.68 -2.32
N PHE A 179 -15.03 3.17 -2.35
CA PHE A 179 -14.71 1.75 -2.17
C PHE A 179 -14.42 1.37 -0.70
N GLY A 180 -14.51 2.32 0.23
CA GLY A 180 -14.18 2.13 1.63
C GLY A 180 -14.92 0.96 2.29
N ASP A 181 -16.22 0.84 2.10
CA ASP A 181 -17.01 -0.26 2.66
C ASP A 181 -16.60 -1.63 2.07
N GLU A 182 -16.29 -1.68 0.77
CA GLU A 182 -15.80 -2.90 0.12
C GLU A 182 -14.42 -3.29 0.67
N ILE A 183 -13.50 -2.33 0.78
CA ILE A 183 -12.16 -2.54 1.35
C ILE A 183 -12.27 -3.00 2.82
N LEU A 184 -13.14 -2.39 3.61
CA LEU A 184 -13.38 -2.77 5.00
C LEU A 184 -13.95 -4.20 5.10
N ALA A 185 -14.88 -4.57 4.23
CA ALA A 185 -15.41 -5.94 4.16
C ALA A 185 -14.31 -6.96 3.80
N LEU A 186 -13.41 -6.62 2.87
CA LEU A 186 -12.25 -7.43 2.53
C LEU A 186 -11.29 -7.55 3.73
N ALA A 187 -11.04 -6.48 4.48
CA ALA A 187 -10.23 -6.50 5.68
C ALA A 187 -10.82 -7.42 6.75
N HIS A 188 -12.12 -7.34 7.00
CA HIS A 188 -12.82 -8.27 7.91
C HIS A 188 -12.77 -9.72 7.45
N ARG A 189 -12.84 -9.98 6.14
CA ARG A 189 -12.69 -11.33 5.60
C ARG A 189 -11.26 -11.85 5.80
N SER A 190 -10.27 -11.02 5.47
CA SER A 190 -8.86 -11.35 5.63
C SER A 190 -8.48 -11.66 7.08
N SER A 191 -9.07 -10.95 8.06
CA SER A 191 -8.84 -11.24 9.49
C SER A 191 -9.30 -12.64 9.92
N LYS A 192 -10.20 -13.27 9.14
CA LYS A 192 -10.76 -14.60 9.45
C LYS A 192 -10.09 -15.73 8.68
N ASN A 193 -9.68 -15.48 7.43
CA ASN A 193 -9.18 -16.54 6.54
C ASN A 193 -7.72 -16.34 6.09
N GLY A 194 -7.11 -15.19 6.40
CA GLY A 194 -5.72 -14.88 6.04
C GLY A 194 -5.49 -14.54 4.56
N GLU A 195 -6.57 -14.45 3.74
CA GLU A 195 -6.40 -14.12 2.32
C GLU A 195 -5.95 -12.66 2.11
N PRO A 196 -5.05 -12.41 1.16
CA PRO A 196 -4.66 -11.03 0.82
C PRO A 196 -5.83 -10.25 0.23
N ILE A 197 -5.86 -8.94 0.48
CA ILE A 197 -6.86 -8.02 -0.08
C ILE A 197 -6.49 -7.68 -1.53
N VAL A 198 -5.21 -7.43 -1.80
CA VAL A 198 -4.64 -7.23 -3.14
C VAL A 198 -4.04 -8.54 -3.61
N LYS A 199 -4.53 -9.05 -4.73
CA LYS A 199 -4.18 -10.37 -5.25
C LYS A 199 -3.58 -10.29 -6.64
N PRO A 200 -2.57 -11.15 -6.97
CA PRO A 200 -2.14 -11.31 -8.35
C PRO A 200 -3.23 -12.02 -9.15
N MET A 201 -3.26 -11.81 -10.46
CA MET A 201 -4.21 -12.52 -11.33
C MET A 201 -4.04 -14.04 -11.25
N ALA A 202 -2.81 -14.54 -11.10
CA ALA A 202 -2.51 -15.96 -10.94
C ALA A 202 -3.16 -16.59 -9.68
N TRP A 203 -3.65 -15.81 -8.71
CA TRP A 203 -4.40 -16.32 -7.56
C TRP A 203 -5.69 -17.06 -7.98
N PHE A 204 -6.37 -16.52 -8.99
CA PHE A 204 -7.64 -17.08 -9.49
C PHE A 204 -7.48 -17.94 -10.73
N TRP A 205 -6.47 -17.64 -11.54
CA TRP A 205 -6.17 -18.33 -12.79
C TRP A 205 -4.72 -18.84 -12.77
N PRO A 206 -4.42 -19.83 -11.92
CA PRO A 206 -3.11 -20.48 -11.93
C PRO A 206 -2.88 -21.17 -13.27
N ASP A 207 -1.64 -21.33 -13.65
CA ASP A 207 -1.22 -21.98 -14.91
C ASP A 207 -1.67 -21.25 -16.20
N ALA A 208 -2.25 -20.05 -16.10
CA ALA A 208 -2.65 -19.24 -17.25
C ALA A 208 -1.55 -18.28 -17.75
N GLY A 209 -0.36 -18.31 -17.14
CA GLY A 209 0.76 -17.44 -17.50
C GLY A 209 0.62 -16.02 -16.93
N TYR A 210 -0.27 -15.80 -15.96
CA TYR A 210 -0.50 -14.48 -15.37
C TYR A 210 0.46 -14.14 -14.22
N GLU A 211 1.32 -15.05 -13.81
CA GLU A 211 2.34 -14.85 -12.79
C GLU A 211 3.40 -13.80 -13.17
N VAL A 212 3.56 -13.54 -14.45
CA VAL A 212 4.49 -12.52 -14.97
C VAL A 212 3.90 -11.11 -15.03
N ILE A 213 2.59 -10.95 -14.76
CA ILE A 213 1.90 -9.66 -14.84
C ILE A 213 2.13 -8.89 -13.54
N GLN A 214 2.77 -7.72 -13.64
CA GLN A 214 3.22 -6.91 -12.52
C GLN A 214 2.60 -5.51 -12.47
N ASP A 215 1.76 -5.17 -13.45
CA ASP A 215 1.24 -3.82 -13.66
C ASP A 215 -0.29 -3.71 -13.54
N GLN A 216 -0.93 -4.78 -13.08
CA GLN A 216 -2.36 -4.85 -12.74
C GLN A 216 -2.59 -5.87 -11.63
N PHE A 217 -3.70 -5.74 -10.92
CA PHE A 217 -4.03 -6.60 -9.78
C PHE A 217 -5.53 -6.80 -9.62
N ILE A 218 -5.92 -7.74 -8.79
CA ILE A 218 -7.32 -7.93 -8.37
C ILE A 218 -7.48 -7.40 -6.95
N LEU A 219 -8.38 -6.45 -6.75
CA LEU A 219 -8.85 -6.06 -5.43
C LEU A 219 -10.01 -7.00 -5.03
N GLY A 220 -9.83 -7.69 -3.91
CA GLY A 220 -10.78 -8.72 -3.49
C GLY A 220 -10.82 -9.89 -4.46
N ASP A 221 -12.00 -10.18 -5.04
CA ASP A 221 -12.20 -11.35 -5.87
C ASP A 221 -12.58 -11.03 -7.32
N ASN A 222 -13.02 -9.81 -7.61
CA ASN A 222 -13.67 -9.52 -8.88
C ASN A 222 -13.41 -8.11 -9.44
N LEU A 223 -12.52 -7.31 -8.83
CA LEU A 223 -12.19 -5.99 -9.34
C LEU A 223 -10.76 -5.96 -9.90
N LEU A 224 -10.64 -6.02 -11.21
CA LEU A 224 -9.37 -5.84 -11.91
C LEU A 224 -9.02 -4.35 -11.96
N VAL A 225 -7.84 -3.99 -11.46
CA VAL A 225 -7.32 -2.62 -11.44
C VAL A 225 -6.07 -2.54 -12.29
N ALA A 226 -6.05 -1.61 -13.22
CA ALA A 226 -5.01 -1.52 -14.25
C ALA A 226 -4.50 -0.07 -14.40
N PRO A 227 -3.70 0.45 -13.44
CA PRO A 227 -3.17 1.81 -13.51
C PRO A 227 -2.11 1.97 -14.61
N VAL A 228 -1.92 3.20 -15.09
CA VAL A 228 -0.80 3.55 -15.97
C VAL A 228 0.44 3.80 -15.14
N LEU A 229 1.54 3.11 -15.48
CA LEU A 229 2.84 3.17 -14.79
C LEU A 229 3.96 3.75 -15.66
N GLU A 230 3.62 4.28 -16.83
CA GLU A 230 4.56 4.87 -17.79
C GLU A 230 4.27 6.36 -17.97
N LYS A 231 5.34 7.16 -17.97
CA LYS A 231 5.24 8.60 -18.21
C LYS A 231 4.66 8.89 -19.62
N ASP A 232 3.84 9.92 -19.69
CA ASP A 232 3.19 10.40 -20.94
C ASP A 232 2.27 9.38 -21.62
N ALA A 233 2.06 8.19 -21.04
CA ALA A 233 1.11 7.23 -21.59
C ALA A 233 -0.34 7.67 -21.34
N ARG A 234 -1.19 7.50 -22.35
CA ARG A 234 -2.64 7.82 -22.32
C ARG A 234 -3.50 6.62 -22.70
N SER A 235 -2.86 5.46 -22.83
CA SER A 235 -3.50 4.16 -22.96
C SER A 235 -2.57 3.11 -22.36
N ARG A 236 -3.07 1.91 -22.14
CA ARG A 236 -2.30 0.76 -21.75
C ARG A 236 -2.94 -0.54 -22.22
N LYS A 237 -2.14 -1.57 -22.41
CA LYS A 237 -2.65 -2.93 -22.59
C LYS A 237 -3.12 -3.47 -21.25
N VAL A 238 -4.34 -4.01 -21.22
CA VAL A 238 -4.92 -4.71 -20.07
C VAL A 238 -5.17 -6.15 -20.46
N VAL A 239 -4.71 -7.07 -19.63
CA VAL A 239 -4.95 -8.51 -19.78
C VAL A 239 -6.21 -8.85 -19.00
N PHE A 240 -7.20 -9.37 -19.69
CA PHE A 240 -8.46 -9.81 -19.09
C PHE A 240 -8.47 -11.33 -19.02
N PRO A 241 -8.63 -11.92 -17.84
CA PRO A 241 -8.90 -13.35 -17.70
C PRO A 241 -10.28 -13.71 -18.23
N GLU A 242 -10.56 -15.01 -18.26
CA GLU A 242 -11.88 -15.54 -18.64
C GLU A 242 -13.02 -14.86 -17.86
N GLY A 243 -14.10 -14.51 -18.56
CA GLY A 243 -15.29 -13.87 -18.01
C GLY A 243 -15.65 -12.57 -18.73
N THR A 244 -16.73 -11.96 -18.32
CA THR A 244 -17.21 -10.66 -18.81
C THR A 244 -16.84 -9.57 -17.81
N TRP A 245 -16.12 -8.57 -18.28
CA TRP A 245 -15.57 -7.48 -17.45
C TRP A 245 -16.23 -6.16 -17.82
N ILE A 246 -16.84 -5.49 -16.84
CA ILE A 246 -17.49 -4.18 -17.02
C ILE A 246 -16.56 -3.09 -16.49
N GLY A 247 -16.17 -2.18 -17.38
CA GLY A 247 -15.25 -1.08 -17.11
C GLY A 247 -15.88 0.07 -16.30
N ASP A 248 -15.02 0.89 -15.71
CA ASP A 248 -15.39 2.13 -15.02
C ASP A 248 -16.18 3.12 -15.90
N ASP A 249 -16.01 3.01 -17.22
CA ASP A 249 -16.69 3.79 -18.24
C ASP A 249 -17.92 3.09 -18.84
N GLY A 250 -18.32 1.94 -18.31
CA GLY A 250 -19.43 1.13 -18.80
C GLY A 250 -19.09 0.26 -20.02
N SER A 251 -17.84 0.26 -20.47
CA SER A 251 -17.39 -0.65 -21.52
C SER A 251 -17.44 -2.11 -21.08
N GLU A 252 -17.65 -3.02 -22.03
CA GLU A 252 -17.67 -4.46 -21.78
C GLU A 252 -16.52 -5.12 -22.55
N VAL A 253 -15.78 -6.01 -21.84
CA VAL A 253 -14.73 -6.83 -22.43
C VAL A 253 -14.95 -8.29 -22.04
N VAL A 254 -14.97 -9.17 -23.03
CA VAL A 254 -15.05 -10.61 -22.82
C VAL A 254 -13.63 -11.19 -22.89
N GLY A 255 -13.18 -11.80 -21.80
CA GLY A 255 -11.90 -12.50 -21.73
C GLY A 255 -12.01 -14.01 -22.01
N PRO A 256 -10.88 -14.72 -22.25
CA PRO A 256 -9.52 -14.17 -22.15
C PRO A 256 -9.17 -13.25 -23.32
N ALA A 257 -8.62 -12.08 -23.03
CA ALA A 257 -8.24 -11.10 -24.04
C ALA A 257 -7.13 -10.16 -23.53
N THR A 258 -6.40 -9.56 -24.47
CA THR A 258 -5.53 -8.42 -24.17
C THR A 258 -6.00 -7.24 -25.03
N VAL A 259 -6.43 -6.17 -24.39
CA VAL A 259 -7.06 -5.03 -25.06
C VAL A 259 -6.31 -3.74 -24.72
N GLU A 260 -6.12 -2.88 -25.73
CA GLU A 260 -5.63 -1.52 -25.49
C GLU A 260 -6.75 -0.66 -24.94
N ILE A 261 -6.57 -0.17 -23.72
CA ILE A 261 -7.55 0.62 -22.98
C ILE A 261 -7.08 2.08 -22.92
N ALA A 262 -7.94 3.01 -23.34
CA ALA A 262 -7.67 4.43 -23.18
C ALA A 262 -7.62 4.81 -21.69
N ALA A 263 -6.55 5.49 -21.29
CA ALA A 263 -6.30 5.90 -19.93
C ALA A 263 -5.72 7.32 -19.89
N PRO A 264 -6.49 8.34 -20.29
CA PRO A 264 -6.07 9.73 -20.14
C PRO A 264 -5.69 10.01 -18.69
N LEU A 265 -5.03 11.15 -18.42
CA LEU A 265 -4.43 11.41 -17.11
C LEU A 265 -5.45 11.38 -15.96
N GLU A 266 -6.67 11.75 -16.22
CA GLU A 266 -7.78 11.78 -15.24
C GLU A 266 -8.43 10.42 -14.96
N ARG A 267 -8.08 9.36 -15.72
CA ARG A 267 -8.72 8.04 -15.61
C ARG A 267 -7.78 7.00 -15.02
N LEU A 268 -8.25 6.29 -13.98
CA LEU A 268 -7.76 5.00 -13.55
C LEU A 268 -8.65 3.91 -14.16
N PRO A 269 -8.17 3.08 -15.09
CA PRO A 269 -8.96 1.96 -15.58
C PRO A 269 -9.13 0.89 -14.50
N TYR A 270 -10.40 0.50 -14.24
CA TYR A 270 -10.72 -0.68 -13.45
C TYR A 270 -11.97 -1.35 -14.00
N PHE A 271 -12.09 -2.66 -13.77
CA PHE A 271 -13.12 -3.49 -14.37
C PHE A 271 -13.69 -4.47 -13.36
N ARG A 272 -14.99 -4.58 -13.31
CA ARG A 272 -15.65 -5.56 -12.44
C ARG A 272 -16.04 -6.79 -13.23
N LEU A 273 -15.64 -7.96 -12.73
CA LEU A 273 -16.08 -9.25 -13.27
C LEU A 273 -17.57 -9.42 -13.02
N GLN A 274 -18.32 -9.63 -14.10
CA GLN A 274 -19.74 -9.94 -14.01
C GLN A 274 -19.89 -11.40 -13.58
N VAL A 275 -20.43 -11.60 -12.39
CA VAL A 275 -20.77 -12.95 -11.91
C VAL A 275 -22.07 -13.37 -12.57
N SER A 276 -22.04 -14.41 -13.40
CA SER A 276 -23.27 -15.04 -13.90
C SER A 276 -24.07 -15.54 -12.70
N ARG A 277 -25.31 -15.08 -12.59
CA ARG A 277 -26.24 -15.54 -11.55
C ARG A 277 -26.70 -16.97 -11.82
#